data_a6464a861eed9e2e2b14e0c20b2bb455
#
_entry.id   a6464a861eed9e2e2b14e0c20b2bb455
#
_cell.length_a   1.000
_cell.length_b   1.000
_cell.length_c   1.000
_cell.angle_alpha   90.00
_cell.angle_beta   90.00
_cell.angle_gamma   90.00
#
_symmetry.space_group_name_H-M   'P 1'
#
loop_
_entity.id
_entity.type
_entity.pdbx_description
1 polymer ?
#
loop_
_entity_poly.entity_id
_entity_poly.type
_entity_poly.pdbx_seq_one_letter_code
_entity_poly.pdbx_strand_id
1 'polypeptide(L)'
;MKTKEFKLKKDKVPYNKKPEKISFKEWQIALRKQFALDQKFKIKNSGEHPVYSDFDVTNPTTQKTYKVAIRSNTIGYNFCSCPDFKVNNLGTCKHIEYVFAQLRSKKSNEKIFNTDYKPSYTSVTLKYGTERKIVLRIGSENNAAFKELATDFFDKQFFLKEDAINNFGVFIEKAHQLDPAFRCYPDALEFVIAEREKKRRHSIIEKNTLKAMMMFN
;
A
#
# COMPACT_ATOMS: atom_id res chain seq x y z
N MET A 1 -13.36 -19.60 6.27
CA MET A 1 -12.44 -20.50 5.52
C MET A 1 -11.02 -20.23 6.00
N LYS A 2 -10.38 -21.18 6.68
CA LYS A 2 -8.98 -21.07 7.13
C LYS A 2 -8.07 -21.20 5.93
N THR A 3 -7.43 -20.11 5.54
CA THR A 3 -6.33 -20.11 4.56
C THR A 3 -5.19 -20.97 5.14
N LYS A 4 -4.88 -22.09 4.51
CA LYS A 4 -3.72 -22.90 4.84
C LYS A 4 -2.46 -22.06 4.66
N GLU A 5 -1.81 -21.69 5.77
CA GLU A 5 -0.47 -21.09 5.72
C GLU A 5 0.49 -22.05 5.02
N PHE A 6 1.02 -21.63 3.91
CA PHE A 6 2.09 -22.32 3.19
C PHE A 6 3.33 -22.39 4.09
N LYS A 7 3.70 -23.58 4.55
CA LYS A 7 4.97 -23.83 5.24
C LYS A 7 6.11 -23.72 4.23
N LEU A 8 6.74 -22.56 4.19
CA LEU A 8 7.70 -22.05 3.21
C LEU A 8 8.97 -22.91 2.93
N LYS A 9 9.17 -24.03 3.58
CA LYS A 9 10.34 -24.92 3.35
C LYS A 9 10.08 -26.12 2.41
N LYS A 10 8.85 -26.40 2.01
CA LYS A 10 8.52 -27.59 1.20
C LYS A 10 8.01 -27.34 -0.22
N ASP A 11 7.50 -26.16 -0.54
CA ASP A 11 6.86 -25.95 -1.83
C ASP A 11 7.49 -24.77 -2.61
N LYS A 12 8.68 -25.01 -3.16
CA LYS A 12 9.26 -24.08 -4.15
C LYS A 12 8.39 -24.11 -5.41
N VAL A 13 7.94 -22.95 -5.84
CA VAL A 13 7.26 -22.83 -7.14
C VAL A 13 8.28 -22.74 -8.27
N PRO A 14 8.04 -23.37 -9.43
CA PRO A 14 8.95 -23.28 -10.56
C PRO A 14 8.98 -21.86 -11.13
N TYR A 15 10.18 -21.41 -11.56
CA TYR A 15 10.38 -20.05 -12.09
C TYR A 15 9.85 -19.88 -13.51
N ASN A 16 9.88 -20.91 -14.32
CA ASN A 16 9.63 -20.88 -15.75
C ASN A 16 8.26 -21.38 -16.17
N LYS A 17 7.51 -22.02 -15.27
CA LYS A 17 6.20 -22.57 -15.56
C LYS A 17 5.25 -22.38 -14.39
N LYS A 18 4.13 -21.70 -14.63
CA LYS A 18 3.07 -21.52 -13.63
C LYS A 18 2.44 -22.87 -13.28
N PRO A 19 2.32 -23.25 -11.98
CA PRO A 19 1.54 -24.40 -11.56
C PRO A 19 0.06 -24.24 -11.93
N GLU A 20 -0.60 -25.33 -12.33
CA GLU A 20 -2.00 -25.30 -12.77
C GLU A 20 -2.98 -24.87 -11.68
N LYS A 21 -2.70 -25.24 -10.43
CA LYS A 21 -3.59 -25.06 -9.26
C LYS A 21 -3.63 -23.63 -8.70
N ILE A 22 -2.83 -22.72 -9.22
CA ILE A 22 -2.76 -21.34 -8.71
C ILE A 22 -2.90 -20.34 -9.88
N SER A 23 -3.47 -19.17 -9.58
CA SER A 23 -3.57 -18.07 -10.53
C SER A 23 -2.18 -17.49 -10.86
N PHE A 24 -2.08 -16.75 -11.97
CA PHE A 24 -0.84 -16.07 -12.34
C PHE A 24 -0.38 -15.08 -11.24
N LYS A 25 -1.32 -14.37 -10.63
CA LYS A 25 -1.05 -13.45 -9.53
C LYS A 25 -0.48 -14.15 -8.29
N GLU A 26 -1.09 -15.25 -7.87
CA GLU A 26 -0.60 -16.05 -6.74
C GLU A 26 0.80 -16.60 -7.00
N TRP A 27 1.04 -17.10 -8.22
CA TRP A 27 2.37 -17.57 -8.62
C TRP A 27 3.42 -16.45 -8.57
N GLN A 28 3.11 -15.25 -9.11
CA GLN A 28 4.00 -14.10 -9.06
C GLN A 28 4.30 -13.64 -7.62
N ILE A 29 3.32 -13.70 -6.72
CA ILE A 29 3.52 -13.42 -5.29
C ILE A 29 4.39 -14.50 -4.65
N ALA A 30 4.13 -15.77 -4.95
CA ALA A 30 4.94 -16.90 -4.42
C ALA A 30 6.41 -16.81 -4.87
N LEU A 31 6.66 -16.42 -6.12
CA LEU A 31 8.01 -16.17 -6.63
C LEU A 31 8.73 -15.06 -5.83
N ARG A 32 8.05 -13.94 -5.53
CA ARG A 32 8.63 -12.85 -4.73
C ARG A 32 8.98 -13.28 -3.31
N LYS A 33 8.12 -14.11 -2.70
CA LYS A 33 8.39 -14.73 -1.38
C LYS A 33 9.61 -15.65 -1.46
N GLN A 34 9.68 -16.49 -2.48
CA GLN A 34 10.80 -17.40 -2.69
C GLN A 34 12.10 -16.63 -2.93
N PHE A 35 12.11 -15.64 -3.81
CA PHE A 35 13.25 -14.76 -4.03
C PHE A 35 13.69 -14.03 -2.75
N ALA A 36 12.73 -13.59 -1.93
CA ALA A 36 13.03 -12.93 -0.67
C ALA A 36 13.86 -13.82 0.27
N LEU A 37 13.52 -15.11 0.36
CA LEU A 37 14.22 -16.06 1.24
C LEU A 37 15.66 -16.35 0.80
N ASP A 38 15.95 -16.25 -0.50
CA ASP A 38 17.28 -16.47 -1.07
C ASP A 38 18.19 -15.23 -0.94
N GLN A 39 17.65 -14.09 -0.45
CA GLN A 39 18.40 -12.83 -0.30
C GLN A 39 19.01 -12.68 1.09
N LYS A 40 20.08 -11.86 1.17
CA LYS A 40 20.75 -11.49 2.42
C LYS A 40 20.72 -9.97 2.61
N PHE A 41 19.55 -9.36 2.50
CA PHE A 41 19.41 -7.92 2.72
C PHE A 41 19.72 -7.54 4.16
N LYS A 42 20.31 -6.35 4.36
CA LYS A 42 20.39 -5.71 5.67
C LYS A 42 19.13 -4.91 5.91
N ILE A 43 18.50 -5.08 7.10
CA ILE A 43 17.30 -4.34 7.51
C ILE A 43 17.66 -3.45 8.69
N LYS A 44 17.30 -2.19 8.58
CA LYS A 44 17.32 -1.24 9.69
C LYS A 44 15.88 -0.73 9.90
N ASN A 45 15.33 -0.89 11.11
CA ASN A 45 14.09 -0.22 11.48
C ASN A 45 14.39 1.27 11.68
N SER A 46 13.72 2.11 10.93
CA SER A 46 13.85 3.58 10.98
C SER A 46 12.66 4.27 11.66
N GLY A 47 11.64 3.51 12.07
CA GLY A 47 10.53 3.99 12.88
C GLY A 47 10.56 3.44 14.30
N GLU A 48 9.47 3.62 15.05
CA GLU A 48 9.41 3.32 16.48
C GLU A 48 8.82 1.93 16.80
N HIS A 49 7.83 1.49 16.01
CA HIS A 49 7.14 0.23 16.28
C HIS A 49 7.97 -0.99 15.79
N PRO A 50 8.04 -2.08 16.56
CA PRO A 50 8.89 -3.23 16.20
C PRO A 50 8.47 -3.96 14.92
N VAL A 51 7.20 -3.89 14.53
CA VAL A 51 6.62 -4.58 13.36
C VAL A 51 6.01 -3.63 12.35
N TYR A 52 5.06 -2.79 12.78
CA TYR A 52 4.36 -1.85 11.90
C TYR A 52 5.11 -0.52 11.84
N SER A 53 6.14 -0.48 11.01
CA SER A 53 7.14 0.59 11.00
C SER A 53 7.73 0.77 9.61
N ASP A 54 8.60 1.76 9.49
CA ASP A 54 9.43 2.00 8.31
C ASP A 54 10.78 1.30 8.45
N PHE A 55 11.25 0.73 7.36
CA PHE A 55 12.48 -0.04 7.29
C PHE A 55 13.33 0.40 6.10
N ASP A 56 14.63 0.53 6.33
CA ASP A 56 15.63 0.62 5.28
C ASP A 56 16.13 -0.79 4.94
N VAL A 57 15.94 -1.18 3.69
CA VAL A 57 16.33 -2.50 3.18
C VAL A 57 17.47 -2.33 2.18
N THR A 58 18.68 -2.69 2.58
CA THR A 58 19.91 -2.51 1.79
C THR A 58 20.37 -3.84 1.20
N ASN A 59 20.60 -3.87 -0.11
CA ASN A 59 21.28 -4.97 -0.75
C ASN A 59 22.80 -4.82 -0.54
N PRO A 60 23.47 -5.75 0.16
CA PRO A 60 24.89 -5.61 0.48
C PRO A 60 25.80 -5.69 -0.75
N THR A 61 25.36 -6.32 -1.84
CA THR A 61 26.14 -6.46 -3.08
C THR A 61 26.09 -5.19 -3.92
N THR A 62 24.89 -4.60 -4.08
CA THR A 62 24.72 -3.42 -4.94
C THR A 62 24.72 -2.10 -4.17
N GLN A 63 24.78 -2.16 -2.84
CA GLN A 63 24.67 -1.01 -1.92
C GLN A 63 23.39 -0.17 -2.08
N LYS A 64 22.41 -0.64 -2.86
CA LYS A 64 21.13 0.04 -3.04
C LYS A 64 20.24 -0.19 -1.83
N THR A 65 19.68 0.90 -1.32
CA THR A 65 18.74 0.90 -0.19
C THR A 65 17.35 1.31 -0.68
N TYR A 66 16.33 0.57 -0.24
CA TYR A 66 14.93 0.87 -0.51
C TYR A 66 14.17 1.06 0.82
N LYS A 67 13.29 2.03 0.83
CA LYS A 67 12.34 2.26 1.94
C LYS A 67 11.21 1.25 1.84
N VAL A 68 10.91 0.57 2.95
CA VAL A 68 9.78 -0.35 3.08
C VAL A 68 8.96 0.07 4.28
N ALA A 69 7.67 0.36 4.08
CA ALA A 69 6.73 0.65 5.16
C ALA A 69 5.82 -0.56 5.38
N ILE A 70 5.87 -1.17 6.55
CA ILE A 70 4.96 -2.23 6.97
C ILE A 70 3.83 -1.57 7.76
N ARG A 71 2.66 -1.53 7.15
CA ARG A 71 1.45 -0.88 7.68
C ARG A 71 0.36 -1.88 8.07
N SER A 72 0.39 -3.10 7.53
CA SER A 72 -0.62 -4.14 7.73
C SER A 72 -0.06 -5.53 7.44
N ASN A 73 -0.68 -6.56 8.03
CA ASN A 73 -0.46 -7.96 7.65
C ASN A 73 -1.04 -8.31 6.28
N THR A 74 -1.92 -7.46 5.75
CA THR A 74 -2.62 -7.69 4.49
C THR A 74 -1.80 -7.17 3.31
N ILE A 75 -1.68 -7.98 2.27
CA ILE A 75 -1.06 -7.58 0.99
C ILE A 75 -1.79 -6.38 0.41
N GLY A 76 -1.02 -5.44 -0.14
CA GLY A 76 -1.55 -4.23 -0.75
C GLY A 76 -1.60 -3.01 0.16
N TYR A 77 -1.41 -3.14 1.46
CA TYR A 77 -1.40 -2.01 2.40
C TYR A 77 0.01 -1.56 2.80
N ASN A 78 1.04 -2.24 2.32
CA ASN A 78 2.43 -1.94 2.59
C ASN A 78 3.05 -1.19 1.41
N PHE A 79 4.16 -0.51 1.64
CA PHE A 79 4.84 0.29 0.63
C PHE A 79 6.29 -0.17 0.44
N CYS A 80 6.79 -0.05 -0.78
CA CYS A 80 8.23 -0.17 -1.07
C CYS A 80 8.63 0.81 -2.18
N SER A 81 9.75 1.50 -2.01
CA SER A 81 10.26 2.45 -3.00
C SER A 81 10.97 1.78 -4.20
N CYS A 82 11.07 0.44 -4.25
CA CYS A 82 11.78 -0.25 -5.32
C CYS A 82 11.04 -0.22 -6.67
N PRO A 83 11.75 -0.27 -7.81
CA PRO A 83 11.14 -0.25 -9.15
C PRO A 83 10.11 -1.36 -9.37
N ASP A 84 10.38 -2.61 -8.93
CA ASP A 84 9.42 -3.71 -9.05
C ASP A 84 8.08 -3.38 -8.40
N PHE A 85 8.08 -2.83 -7.17
CA PHE A 85 6.85 -2.45 -6.48
C PHE A 85 6.10 -1.31 -7.17
N LYS A 86 6.82 -0.35 -7.73
CA LYS A 86 6.21 0.81 -8.41
C LYS A 86 5.43 0.42 -9.67
N VAL A 87 5.89 -0.59 -10.40
CA VAL A 87 5.32 -0.97 -11.70
C VAL A 87 4.40 -2.18 -11.64
N ASN A 88 4.52 -3.05 -10.62
CA ASN A 88 3.65 -4.22 -10.53
C ASN A 88 2.30 -3.89 -9.89
N ASN A 89 1.31 -4.74 -10.14
CA ASN A 89 -0.04 -4.65 -9.58
C ASN A 89 -0.32 -5.71 -8.50
N LEU A 90 0.72 -6.29 -7.92
CA LEU A 90 0.59 -7.38 -6.94
C LEU A 90 0.35 -6.89 -5.52
N GLY A 91 0.75 -5.63 -5.23
CA GLY A 91 0.70 -5.07 -3.88
C GLY A 91 1.80 -5.58 -2.95
N THR A 92 2.82 -6.26 -3.48
CA THR A 92 4.00 -6.72 -2.77
C THR A 92 5.22 -6.80 -3.68
N CYS A 93 6.40 -6.97 -3.08
CA CYS A 93 7.67 -7.21 -3.78
C CYS A 93 8.63 -8.01 -2.87
N LYS A 94 9.75 -8.48 -3.41
CA LYS A 94 10.74 -9.24 -2.63
C LYS A 94 11.23 -8.54 -1.37
N HIS A 95 11.31 -7.20 -1.34
CA HIS A 95 11.77 -6.45 -0.16
C HIS A 95 10.72 -6.47 0.96
N ILE A 96 9.43 -6.27 0.63
CA ILE A 96 8.33 -6.40 1.59
C ILE A 96 8.28 -7.83 2.14
N GLU A 97 8.35 -8.84 1.27
CA GLU A 97 8.31 -10.24 1.68
C GLU A 97 9.52 -10.62 2.55
N TYR A 98 10.71 -10.07 2.26
CA TYR A 98 11.90 -10.26 3.08
C TYR A 98 11.74 -9.67 4.49
N VAL A 99 11.24 -8.42 4.58
CA VAL A 99 10.97 -7.79 5.87
C VAL A 99 9.97 -8.62 6.67
N PHE A 100 8.87 -9.08 6.06
CA PHE A 100 7.92 -9.97 6.74
C PHE A 100 8.56 -11.27 7.21
N ALA A 101 9.38 -11.93 6.40
CA ALA A 101 10.06 -13.15 6.78
C ALA A 101 10.94 -12.94 8.02
N GLN A 102 11.72 -11.85 8.03
CA GLN A 102 12.59 -11.51 9.16
C GLN A 102 11.81 -11.11 10.42
N LEU A 103 10.71 -10.35 10.28
CA LEU A 103 9.88 -9.98 11.41
C LEU A 103 9.17 -11.20 12.02
N ARG A 104 8.64 -12.10 11.20
CA ARG A 104 7.95 -13.32 11.65
C ARG A 104 8.88 -14.37 12.23
N SER A 105 10.17 -14.37 11.91
CA SER A 105 11.15 -15.27 12.51
C SER A 105 11.43 -14.96 13.98
N LYS A 106 11.11 -13.76 14.46
CA LYS A 106 11.31 -13.33 15.83
C LYS A 106 10.11 -13.73 16.70
N LYS A 107 10.29 -14.63 17.65
CA LYS A 107 9.22 -15.06 18.60
C LYS A 107 8.57 -13.88 19.32
N SER A 108 9.34 -12.83 19.66
CA SER A 108 8.81 -11.61 20.30
C SER A 108 7.71 -10.91 19.49
N ASN A 109 7.70 -11.10 18.17
CA ASN A 109 6.72 -10.45 17.27
C ASN A 109 5.46 -11.28 17.04
N GLU A 110 5.44 -12.56 17.47
CA GLU A 110 4.32 -13.47 17.22
C GLU A 110 3.00 -12.92 17.76
N LYS A 111 3.01 -12.42 19.00
CA LYS A 111 1.83 -11.80 19.62
C LYS A 111 1.35 -10.59 18.82
N ILE A 112 2.27 -9.75 18.31
CA ILE A 112 1.93 -8.55 17.53
C ILE A 112 1.24 -8.93 16.22
N PHE A 113 1.71 -9.98 15.54
CA PHE A 113 1.10 -10.46 14.31
C PHE A 113 -0.28 -11.11 14.50
N ASN A 114 -0.56 -11.64 15.69
CA ASN A 114 -1.82 -12.30 16.04
C ASN A 114 -2.87 -11.34 16.59
N THR A 115 -2.51 -10.08 16.85
CA THR A 115 -3.45 -9.04 17.29
C THR A 115 -3.86 -8.15 16.11
N ASP A 116 -5.09 -7.62 16.18
CA ASP A 116 -5.56 -6.61 15.24
C ASP A 116 -4.94 -5.26 15.64
N TYR A 117 -3.77 -4.96 15.06
CA TYR A 117 -3.04 -3.74 15.35
C TYR A 117 -3.76 -2.52 14.77
N LYS A 118 -4.11 -1.61 15.66
CA LYS A 118 -4.57 -0.26 15.31
C LYS A 118 -3.59 0.76 15.89
N PRO A 119 -3.02 1.65 15.06
CA PRO A 119 -2.25 2.79 15.58
C PRO A 119 -3.18 3.73 16.38
N SER A 120 -2.62 4.53 17.28
CA SER A 120 -3.38 5.59 17.98
C SER A 120 -3.91 6.64 17.00
N TYR A 121 -3.11 7.00 16.02
CA TYR A 121 -3.40 8.02 15.01
C TYR A 121 -4.18 7.49 13.80
N THR A 122 -5.02 8.35 13.26
CA THR A 122 -5.68 8.12 11.96
C THR A 122 -4.73 8.44 10.80
N SER A 123 -4.84 7.70 9.70
CA SER A 123 -3.98 7.94 8.54
C SER A 123 -4.66 7.67 7.21
N VAL A 124 -4.21 8.37 6.17
CA VAL A 124 -4.52 8.08 4.78
C VAL A 124 -3.36 7.35 4.14
N THR A 125 -3.65 6.21 3.51
CA THR A 125 -2.69 5.34 2.84
C THR A 125 -3.16 5.00 1.43
N LEU A 126 -2.23 4.58 0.57
CA LEU A 126 -2.56 3.98 -0.72
C LEU A 126 -2.69 2.46 -0.57
N LYS A 127 -3.82 1.89 -0.98
CA LYS A 127 -3.98 0.45 -1.18
C LYS A 127 -3.48 0.09 -2.57
N TYR A 128 -2.51 -0.80 -2.63
CA TYR A 128 -1.90 -1.30 -3.85
C TYR A 128 -2.56 -2.59 -4.31
N GLY A 129 -2.57 -2.83 -5.59
CA GLY A 129 -3.13 -4.03 -6.20
C GLY A 129 -3.49 -3.79 -7.66
N THR A 130 -4.40 -4.57 -8.21
CA THR A 130 -4.92 -4.40 -9.56
C THR A 130 -5.55 -3.01 -9.74
N GLU A 131 -6.29 -2.57 -8.73
CA GLU A 131 -6.74 -1.19 -8.57
C GLU A 131 -6.05 -0.56 -7.38
N ARG A 132 -5.57 0.67 -7.58
CA ARG A 132 -5.04 1.50 -6.50
C ARG A 132 -6.13 2.39 -5.96
N LYS A 133 -6.32 2.39 -4.63
CA LYS A 133 -7.36 3.19 -3.96
C LYS A 133 -6.78 3.89 -2.74
N ILE A 134 -7.19 5.12 -2.52
CA ILE A 134 -6.89 5.83 -1.28
C ILE A 134 -7.78 5.28 -0.17
N VAL A 135 -7.17 4.98 0.97
CA VAL A 135 -7.84 4.38 2.14
C VAL A 135 -7.61 5.24 3.36
N LEU A 136 -8.68 5.58 4.06
CA LEU A 136 -8.62 6.13 5.41
C LEU A 136 -8.55 4.97 6.42
N ARG A 137 -7.51 4.96 7.23
CA ARG A 137 -7.34 4.02 8.34
C ARG A 137 -7.55 4.76 9.64
N ILE A 138 -8.70 4.56 10.26
CA ILE A 138 -9.07 5.22 11.50
C ILE A 138 -8.31 4.58 12.66
N GLY A 139 -7.60 5.42 13.41
CA GLY A 139 -6.86 5.04 14.61
C GLY A 139 -7.76 4.70 15.80
N SER A 140 -7.16 4.39 16.94
CA SER A 140 -7.91 4.16 18.19
C SER A 140 -8.36 5.46 18.86
N GLU A 141 -7.64 6.56 18.64
CA GLU A 141 -7.98 7.88 19.18
C GLU A 141 -8.84 8.68 18.19
N ASN A 142 -9.68 9.58 18.71
CA ASN A 142 -10.58 10.45 17.94
C ASN A 142 -11.47 9.72 16.91
N ASN A 143 -11.73 8.43 17.15
CA ASN A 143 -12.38 7.53 16.20
C ASN A 143 -13.75 8.02 15.73
N ALA A 144 -14.62 8.51 16.65
CA ALA A 144 -15.96 8.99 16.32
C ALA A 144 -15.91 10.21 15.39
N ALA A 145 -15.08 11.20 15.74
CA ALA A 145 -14.94 12.43 14.97
C ALA A 145 -14.35 12.17 13.56
N PHE A 146 -13.39 11.26 13.44
CA PHE A 146 -12.88 10.85 12.12
C PHE A 146 -13.91 10.09 11.29
N LYS A 147 -14.77 9.28 11.90
CA LYS A 147 -15.87 8.62 11.18
C LYS A 147 -16.86 9.63 10.63
N GLU A 148 -17.21 10.64 11.42
CA GLU A 148 -18.07 11.73 10.99
C GLU A 148 -17.45 12.50 9.83
N LEU A 149 -16.22 13.00 9.99
CA LEU A 149 -15.48 13.69 8.92
C LEU A 149 -15.38 12.86 7.65
N ALA A 150 -15.20 11.53 7.77
CA ALA A 150 -15.06 10.65 6.63
C ALA A 150 -16.32 10.53 5.76
N THR A 151 -17.51 10.79 6.31
CA THR A 151 -18.78 10.60 5.57
C THR A 151 -18.87 11.41 4.28
N ASP A 152 -18.26 12.59 4.25
CA ASP A 152 -18.30 13.47 3.08
C ASP A 152 -17.32 13.04 1.99
N PHE A 153 -16.20 12.39 2.39
CA PHE A 153 -15.07 12.15 1.49
C PHE A 153 -14.85 10.68 1.15
N PHE A 154 -15.28 9.76 2.01
CA PHE A 154 -15.01 8.32 1.89
C PHE A 154 -16.30 7.52 1.85
N ASP A 155 -16.24 6.36 1.22
CA ASP A 155 -17.34 5.40 1.20
C ASP A 155 -17.42 4.58 2.52
N LYS A 156 -18.38 3.65 2.59
CA LYS A 156 -18.61 2.78 3.77
C LYS A 156 -17.41 1.87 4.08
N GLN A 157 -16.53 1.60 3.12
CA GLN A 157 -15.30 0.84 3.26
C GLN A 157 -14.07 1.74 3.51
N PHE A 158 -14.28 3.04 3.70
CA PHE A 158 -13.23 4.05 3.87
C PHE A 158 -12.31 4.23 2.66
N PHE A 159 -12.79 3.95 1.45
CA PHE A 159 -12.12 4.36 0.22
C PHE A 159 -12.54 5.77 -0.17
N LEU A 160 -11.58 6.57 -0.65
CA LEU A 160 -11.84 7.93 -1.14
C LEU A 160 -12.84 7.85 -2.30
N LYS A 161 -13.93 8.61 -2.19
CA LYS A 161 -14.93 8.74 -3.24
C LYS A 161 -14.34 9.43 -4.47
N GLU A 162 -14.83 9.08 -5.64
CA GLU A 162 -14.30 9.60 -6.90
C GLU A 162 -14.55 11.11 -7.08
N ASP A 163 -15.68 11.59 -6.63
CA ASP A 163 -16.07 13.02 -6.61
C ASP A 163 -15.31 13.82 -5.55
N ALA A 164 -14.88 13.18 -4.45
CA ALA A 164 -14.12 13.82 -3.38
C ALA A 164 -12.63 14.05 -3.72
N ILE A 165 -12.12 13.49 -4.83
CA ILE A 165 -10.70 13.58 -5.16
C ILE A 165 -10.22 15.03 -5.33
N ASN A 166 -11.06 15.93 -5.83
CA ASN A 166 -10.74 17.34 -6.01
C ASN A 166 -10.70 18.10 -4.68
N ASN A 167 -11.48 17.66 -3.70
CA ASN A 167 -11.60 18.25 -2.37
C ASN A 167 -10.73 17.54 -1.32
N PHE A 168 -9.84 16.63 -1.75
CA PHE A 168 -9.00 15.85 -0.85
C PHE A 168 -8.10 16.73 0.04
N GLY A 169 -7.64 17.90 -0.45
CA GLY A 169 -6.88 18.88 0.34
C GLY A 169 -7.69 19.40 1.54
N VAL A 170 -8.97 19.69 1.33
CA VAL A 170 -9.87 20.15 2.40
C VAL A 170 -10.02 19.07 3.49
N PHE A 171 -10.12 17.79 3.08
CA PHE A 171 -10.12 16.69 4.03
C PHE A 171 -8.85 16.65 4.88
N ILE A 172 -7.67 16.79 4.25
CA ILE A 172 -6.38 16.77 4.95
C ILE A 172 -6.29 17.91 5.97
N GLU A 173 -6.68 19.11 5.60
CA GLU A 173 -6.70 20.26 6.50
C GLU A 173 -7.61 20.04 7.71
N LYS A 174 -8.85 19.61 7.48
CA LYS A 174 -9.80 19.28 8.57
C LYS A 174 -9.29 18.14 9.46
N ALA A 175 -8.66 17.13 8.87
CA ALA A 175 -8.10 16.00 9.59
C ALA A 175 -6.94 16.40 10.52
N HIS A 176 -6.07 17.30 10.08
CA HIS A 176 -5.00 17.85 10.91
C HIS A 176 -5.51 18.79 12.02
N GLN A 177 -6.60 19.54 11.75
CA GLN A 177 -7.26 20.35 12.78
C GLN A 177 -7.90 19.48 13.87
N LEU A 178 -8.44 18.33 13.47
CA LEU A 178 -9.07 17.38 14.38
C LEU A 178 -8.03 16.64 15.25
N ASP A 179 -6.89 16.27 14.67
CA ASP A 179 -5.83 15.53 15.32
C ASP A 179 -4.46 15.88 14.70
N PRO A 180 -3.58 16.58 15.42
CA PRO A 180 -2.23 16.87 14.95
C PRO A 180 -1.38 15.61 14.66
N ALA A 181 -1.74 14.45 15.25
CA ALA A 181 -1.08 13.18 14.99
C ALA A 181 -1.56 12.49 13.69
N PHE A 182 -2.58 13.04 13.00
CA PHE A 182 -3.05 12.55 11.71
C PHE A 182 -1.91 12.48 10.69
N ARG A 183 -1.89 11.43 9.85
CA ARG A 183 -0.85 11.22 8.84
C ARG A 183 -1.45 11.00 7.46
N CYS A 184 -1.05 11.82 6.49
CA CYS A 184 -1.22 11.52 5.07
C CYS A 184 0.12 11.03 4.52
N TYR A 185 0.19 9.77 4.11
CA TYR A 185 1.44 9.23 3.58
C TYR A 185 1.76 9.78 2.19
N PRO A 186 3.05 10.06 1.88
CA PRO A 186 3.46 10.69 0.63
C PRO A 186 2.99 9.94 -0.62
N ASP A 187 3.04 8.61 -0.61
CA ASP A 187 2.58 7.77 -1.72
C ASP A 187 1.08 7.92 -2.01
N ALA A 188 0.27 8.17 -0.98
CA ALA A 188 -1.15 8.44 -1.13
C ALA A 188 -1.40 9.84 -1.74
N LEU A 189 -0.66 10.84 -1.27
CA LEU A 189 -0.76 12.21 -1.78
C LEU A 189 -0.32 12.29 -3.25
N GLU A 190 0.82 11.68 -3.60
CA GLU A 190 1.34 11.61 -4.97
C GLU A 190 0.31 10.96 -5.92
N PHE A 191 -0.35 9.89 -5.47
CA PHE A 191 -1.39 9.23 -6.24
C PHE A 191 -2.59 10.14 -6.51
N VAL A 192 -3.09 10.86 -5.49
CA VAL A 192 -4.21 11.82 -5.66
C VAL A 192 -3.83 12.93 -6.63
N ILE A 193 -2.64 13.49 -6.51
CA ILE A 193 -2.15 14.54 -7.44
C ILE A 193 -2.13 14.01 -8.88
N ALA A 194 -1.58 12.81 -9.10
CA ALA A 194 -1.51 12.20 -10.43
C ALA A 194 -2.91 11.93 -11.02
N GLU A 195 -3.85 11.42 -10.23
CA GLU A 195 -5.22 11.16 -10.70
C GLU A 195 -5.99 12.46 -11.00
N ARG A 196 -5.79 13.53 -10.22
CA ARG A 196 -6.36 14.85 -10.52
C ARG A 196 -5.83 15.43 -11.84
N GLU A 197 -4.53 15.33 -12.06
CA GLU A 197 -3.93 15.77 -13.32
C GLU A 197 -4.42 14.96 -14.53
N LYS A 198 -4.55 13.64 -14.37
CA LYS A 198 -5.10 12.76 -15.41
C LYS A 198 -6.53 13.15 -15.77
N LYS A 199 -7.40 13.37 -14.78
CA LYS A 199 -8.78 13.85 -15.00
C LYS A 199 -8.81 15.21 -15.70
N ARG A 200 -7.95 16.15 -15.30
CA ARG A 200 -7.84 17.48 -15.96
C ARG A 200 -7.45 17.35 -17.42
N ARG A 201 -6.44 16.55 -17.74
CA ARG A 201 -6.01 16.32 -19.13
C ARG A 201 -7.12 15.70 -19.96
N HIS A 202 -7.84 14.71 -19.42
CA HIS A 202 -8.96 14.06 -20.11
C HIS A 202 -10.07 15.07 -20.46
N SER A 203 -10.48 15.90 -19.51
CA SER A 203 -11.48 16.94 -19.73
C SER A 203 -11.06 17.97 -20.80
N ILE A 204 -9.77 18.33 -20.88
CA ILE A 204 -9.25 19.23 -21.92
C ILE A 204 -9.35 18.55 -23.30
N ILE A 205 -8.96 17.28 -23.40
CA ILE A 205 -9.01 16.52 -24.66
C ILE A 205 -10.47 16.42 -25.13
N GLU A 206 -11.41 16.06 -24.26
CA GLU A 206 -12.84 15.97 -24.59
C GLU A 206 -13.38 17.30 -25.12
N LYS A 207 -13.08 18.42 -24.42
CA LYS A 207 -13.50 19.76 -24.86
C LYS A 207 -12.95 20.12 -26.23
N ASN A 208 -11.67 19.82 -26.49
CA ASN A 208 -11.04 20.09 -27.77
C ASN A 208 -11.62 19.23 -28.90
N THR A 209 -11.90 17.95 -28.62
CA THR A 209 -12.55 17.05 -29.57
C THR A 209 -13.96 17.53 -29.89
N LEU A 210 -14.75 17.92 -28.88
CA LEU A 210 -16.10 18.45 -29.11
C LEU A 210 -16.08 19.74 -29.95
N LYS A 211 -15.14 20.65 -29.65
CA LYS A 211 -14.95 21.89 -30.42
C LYS A 211 -14.58 21.62 -31.87
N ALA A 212 -13.69 20.66 -32.12
CA ALA A 212 -13.33 20.26 -33.50
C ALA A 212 -14.54 19.68 -34.24
N MET A 213 -15.33 18.80 -33.61
CA MET A 213 -16.57 18.23 -34.23
C MET A 213 -17.58 19.31 -34.59
N MET A 214 -17.71 20.36 -33.76
CA MET A 214 -18.62 21.51 -34.05
C MET A 214 -18.15 22.41 -35.20
N MET A 215 -16.88 22.38 -35.55
CA MET A 215 -16.33 23.18 -36.65
C MET A 215 -16.49 22.50 -38.02
N PHE A 216 -16.82 21.21 -38.06
CA PHE A 216 -16.99 20.43 -39.28
C PHE A 216 -18.46 20.11 -39.60
N ASN A 217 -19.42 20.58 -38.80
CA ASN A 217 -20.87 20.57 -39.03
C ASN A 217 -21.35 22.01 -39.33
#